data_4e9a246a32c50c348f57d3da8386b862
#
_entry.id   4e9a246a32c50c348f57d3da8386b862
#
_cell.length_a   1.000
_cell.length_b   1.000
_cell.length_c   1.000
_cell.angle_alpha   90.00
_cell.angle_beta   90.00
_cell.angle_gamma   90.00
#
_symmetry.space_group_name_H-M   'P 1'
#
loop_
_entity.id
_entity.type
_entity.pdbx_description
1 polymer ?
#
loop_
_entity_poly.entity_id
_entity_poly.type
_entity_poly.pdbx_seq_one_letter_code
_entity_poly.pdbx_strand_id
1 'polypeptide(L)'
;MLDEMDVKILKILQQDCTRSVAEVGKEVGLSTTPCWRRIQKLEEAGVIQRRVAILAAPLVNVGVTVFVSIKTDSHSLAWLERFHAAVIDFPEVVEFYRMSGEVD
;
A
#
# COMPACT_ATOMS: atom_id res chain seq x y z
N MET A 1 -14.72 0.38 10.60
CA MET A 1 -14.60 1.80 10.25
C MET A 1 -13.47 2.43 11.04
N LEU A 2 -12.71 3.31 10.42
CA LEU A 2 -11.59 3.97 11.07
C LEU A 2 -12.06 5.12 11.95
N ASP A 3 -11.53 5.21 13.18
CA ASP A 3 -11.75 6.36 14.04
C ASP A 3 -10.52 7.31 13.99
N GLU A 4 -10.59 8.42 14.72
CA GLU A 4 -9.47 9.38 14.75
C GLU A 4 -8.16 8.77 15.26
N MET A 5 -8.26 7.89 16.24
CA MET A 5 -7.07 7.22 16.79
C MET A 5 -6.43 6.31 15.77
N ASP A 6 -7.22 5.55 15.01
CA ASP A 6 -6.71 4.70 13.94
C ASP A 6 -5.99 5.53 12.87
N VAL A 7 -6.56 6.69 12.50
CA VAL A 7 -5.94 7.59 11.52
C VAL A 7 -4.59 8.11 12.02
N LYS A 8 -4.50 8.48 13.31
CA LYS A 8 -3.23 8.93 13.90
C LYS A 8 -2.16 7.84 13.86
N ILE A 9 -2.54 6.62 14.21
CA ILE A 9 -1.63 5.47 14.17
C ILE A 9 -1.16 5.22 12.74
N LEU A 10 -2.06 5.22 11.77
CA LEU A 10 -1.73 4.99 10.38
C LEU A 10 -0.80 6.05 9.81
N LYS A 11 -0.98 7.32 10.17
CA LYS A 11 -0.08 8.39 9.75
C LYS A 11 1.35 8.17 10.23
N ILE A 12 1.52 7.71 11.46
CA ILE A 12 2.85 7.40 12.00
C ILE A 12 3.47 6.23 11.25
N LEU A 13 2.72 5.14 11.07
CA LEU A 13 3.20 3.93 10.40
C LEU A 13 3.53 4.16 8.93
N GLN A 14 2.81 5.04 8.25
CA GLN A 14 3.13 5.41 6.87
C GLN A 14 4.47 6.11 6.75
N GLN A 15 4.88 6.85 7.76
CA GLN A 15 6.16 7.55 7.77
C GLN A 15 7.30 6.63 8.17
N ASP A 16 7.08 5.79 9.18
CA ASP A 16 8.09 4.87 9.69
C ASP A 16 7.43 3.70 10.42
N CYS A 17 7.28 2.58 9.74
CA CYS A 17 6.68 1.38 10.32
C CYS A 17 7.63 0.57 11.19
N THR A 18 8.89 1.00 11.33
CA THR A 18 9.89 0.33 12.19
C THR A 18 9.79 0.75 13.66
N ARG A 19 9.01 1.77 13.96
CA ARG A 19 8.80 2.24 15.33
C ARG A 19 8.08 1.18 16.15
N SER A 20 8.49 1.02 17.41
CA SER A 20 7.86 0.06 18.31
C SER A 20 6.41 0.44 18.61
N VAL A 21 5.60 -0.54 18.98
CA VAL A 21 4.21 -0.29 19.39
C VAL A 21 4.16 0.65 20.60
N ALA A 22 5.12 0.52 21.52
CA ALA A 22 5.22 1.40 22.69
C ALA A 22 5.46 2.86 22.28
N GLU A 23 6.35 3.09 21.30
CA GLU A 23 6.63 4.43 20.80
C GLU A 23 5.42 5.03 20.09
N VAL A 24 4.75 4.25 19.24
CA VAL A 24 3.54 4.69 18.55
C VAL A 24 2.44 5.03 19.57
N GLY A 25 2.24 4.16 20.55
CA GLY A 25 1.25 4.38 21.59
C GLY A 25 1.51 5.65 22.38
N LYS A 26 2.75 5.88 22.76
CA LYS A 26 3.15 7.09 23.49
C LYS A 26 2.82 8.36 22.70
N GLU A 27 3.05 8.34 21.39
CA GLU A 27 2.80 9.50 20.53
C GLU A 27 1.32 9.80 20.36
N VAL A 28 0.47 8.77 20.30
CA VAL A 28 -0.99 8.95 20.14
C VAL A 28 -1.76 8.96 21.46
N GLY A 29 -1.07 8.78 22.60
CA GLY A 29 -1.71 8.82 23.90
C GLY A 29 -2.33 7.51 24.35
N LEU A 30 -1.83 6.37 23.86
CA LEU A 30 -2.28 5.04 24.23
C LEU A 30 -1.18 4.25 24.92
N SER A 31 -1.55 3.41 25.89
CA SER A 31 -0.64 2.40 26.40
C SER A 31 -0.39 1.32 25.33
N THR A 32 0.62 0.51 25.54
CA THR A 32 1.11 -0.45 24.53
C THR A 32 0.05 -1.45 24.08
N THR A 33 -0.67 -2.06 25.02
CA THR A 33 -1.65 -3.11 24.67
C THR A 33 -2.82 -2.60 23.85
N PRO A 34 -3.52 -1.51 24.20
CA PRO A 34 -4.57 -0.95 23.34
C PRO A 34 -4.05 -0.52 21.97
N CYS A 35 -2.84 0.03 21.90
CA CYS A 35 -2.24 0.41 20.63
C CYS A 35 -1.98 -0.81 19.75
N TRP A 36 -1.41 -1.86 20.32
CA TRP A 36 -1.17 -3.13 19.64
C TRP A 36 -2.45 -3.73 19.10
N ARG A 37 -3.52 -3.74 19.90
CA ARG A 37 -4.82 -4.26 19.45
C ARG A 37 -5.39 -3.51 18.26
N ARG A 38 -5.26 -2.20 18.24
CA ARG A 38 -5.71 -1.38 17.11
C ARG A 38 -4.92 -1.70 15.85
N ILE A 39 -3.60 -1.82 15.96
CA ILE A 39 -2.75 -2.17 14.83
C ILE A 39 -3.11 -3.56 14.29
N GLN A 40 -3.33 -4.54 15.17
CA GLN A 40 -3.75 -5.88 14.78
C GLN A 40 -5.07 -5.88 14.02
N LYS A 41 -6.05 -5.11 14.48
CA LYS A 41 -7.33 -4.98 13.78
C LYS A 41 -7.17 -4.36 12.40
N LEU A 42 -6.30 -3.37 12.27
CA LEU A 42 -6.02 -2.72 11.00
C LEU A 42 -5.34 -3.68 10.01
N GLU A 43 -4.46 -4.53 10.50
CA GLU A 43 -3.82 -5.58 9.69
C GLU A 43 -4.84 -6.64 9.26
N GLU A 44 -5.65 -7.13 10.19
CA GLU A 44 -6.66 -8.14 9.92
C GLU A 44 -7.74 -7.65 8.94
N ALA A 45 -8.10 -6.38 9.04
CA ALA A 45 -9.08 -5.77 8.13
C ALA A 45 -8.49 -5.43 6.75
N GLY A 46 -7.19 -5.61 6.56
CA GLY A 46 -6.54 -5.30 5.29
C GLY A 46 -6.25 -3.83 5.06
N VAL A 47 -6.50 -2.97 6.04
CA VAL A 47 -6.15 -1.54 5.95
C VAL A 47 -4.64 -1.38 5.88
N ILE A 48 -3.91 -2.13 6.71
CA ILE A 48 -2.47 -2.29 6.57
C ILE A 48 -2.26 -3.56 5.77
N GLN A 49 -1.90 -3.41 4.51
CA GLN A 49 -1.72 -4.56 3.63
C GLN A 49 -0.41 -5.29 3.90
N ARG A 50 0.66 -4.55 4.07
CA ARG A 50 1.99 -5.09 4.34
C ARG A 50 2.93 -3.98 4.75
N ARG A 51 4.06 -4.37 5.32
CA ARG A 51 5.14 -3.46 5.67
C ARG A 51 6.31 -3.75 4.73
N VAL A 52 6.80 -2.71 4.08
CA VAL A 52 7.86 -2.83 3.08
C VAL A 52 8.91 -1.75 3.29
N ALA A 53 10.13 -2.03 2.87
CA ALA A 53 11.17 -1.03 2.81
C ALA A 53 11.06 -0.29 1.47
N ILE A 54 11.15 1.02 1.51
CA ILE A 54 11.22 1.85 0.31
C ILE A 54 12.69 2.11 0.03
N LEU A 55 13.16 1.68 -1.14
CA LEU A 55 14.56 1.76 -1.49
C LEU A 55 14.84 3.01 -2.32
N ALA A 56 16.05 3.52 -2.15
CA ALA A 56 16.54 4.60 -3.01
C ALA A 56 16.95 4.00 -4.36
N ALA A 57 16.09 4.08 -5.35
CA ALA A 57 16.25 3.42 -6.65
C ALA A 57 17.64 3.64 -7.29
N PRO A 58 18.21 4.87 -7.32
CA PRO A 58 19.54 5.07 -7.90
C PRO A 58 20.66 4.30 -7.19
N LEU A 59 20.48 4.02 -5.91
CA LEU A 59 21.50 3.33 -5.09
C LEU A 59 21.46 1.82 -5.21
N VAL A 60 20.42 1.27 -5.82
CA VAL A 60 20.26 -0.18 -6.04
C VAL A 60 20.18 -0.53 -7.53
N ASN A 61 20.74 0.34 -8.39
CA ASN A 61 20.80 0.16 -9.84
C ASN A 61 19.43 0.10 -10.53
N VAL A 62 18.44 0.79 -9.98
CA VAL A 62 17.09 0.89 -10.55
C VAL A 62 16.69 2.36 -10.63
N GLY A 63 17.48 3.14 -11.37
CA GLY A 63 17.30 4.60 -11.42
C GLY A 63 16.21 5.10 -12.34
N VAL A 64 15.50 4.21 -13.05
CA VAL A 64 14.48 4.60 -14.03
C VAL A 64 13.14 3.99 -13.67
N THR A 65 12.11 4.87 -13.59
CA THR A 65 10.73 4.44 -13.46
C THR A 65 10.05 4.57 -14.81
N VAL A 66 9.38 3.53 -15.24
CA VAL A 66 8.70 3.48 -16.55
C VAL A 66 7.19 3.33 -16.31
N PHE A 67 6.43 4.21 -16.94
CA PHE A 67 4.97 4.10 -17.00
C PHE A 67 4.58 3.53 -18.35
N VAL A 68 3.86 2.42 -18.34
CA VAL A 68 3.39 1.78 -19.57
C VAL A 68 1.88 1.97 -19.66
N SER A 69 1.45 2.63 -20.74
CA SER A 69 0.04 2.82 -21.05
C SER A 69 -0.41 1.77 -22.06
N ILE A 70 -1.47 1.06 -21.76
CA ILE A 70 -2.03 0.03 -22.61
C ILE A 70 -3.47 0.39 -22.95
N LYS A 71 -3.76 0.45 -24.25
CA LYS A 71 -5.12 0.66 -24.75
C LYS A 71 -5.71 -0.65 -25.22
N THR A 72 -7.00 -0.82 -25.00
CA THR A 72 -7.70 -2.02 -25.41
C THR A 72 -9.09 -1.69 -25.96
N ASP A 73 -9.56 -2.52 -26.86
CA ASP A 73 -10.92 -2.42 -27.40
C ASP A 73 -11.96 -3.04 -26.45
N SER A 74 -11.51 -3.81 -25.47
CA SER A 74 -12.38 -4.46 -24.50
C SER A 74 -12.34 -3.73 -23.17
N HIS A 75 -13.51 -3.32 -22.69
CA HIS A 75 -13.67 -2.64 -21.42
C HIS A 75 -14.44 -3.48 -20.40
N SER A 76 -14.61 -4.79 -20.66
CA SER A 76 -15.29 -5.66 -19.72
C SER A 76 -14.48 -5.88 -18.45
N LEU A 77 -15.18 -6.02 -17.32
CA LEU A 77 -14.55 -6.32 -16.06
C LEU A 77 -13.81 -7.67 -16.10
N ALA A 78 -14.40 -8.65 -16.76
CA ALA A 78 -13.78 -9.97 -16.92
C ALA A 78 -12.45 -9.90 -17.65
N TRP A 79 -12.36 -9.09 -18.73
CA TRP A 79 -11.11 -8.88 -19.45
C TRP A 79 -10.06 -8.21 -18.56
N LEU A 80 -10.47 -7.16 -17.84
CA LEU A 80 -9.58 -6.41 -16.95
C LEU A 80 -9.02 -7.30 -15.85
N GLU A 81 -9.86 -8.12 -15.24
CA GLU A 81 -9.42 -9.06 -14.20
C GLU A 81 -8.42 -10.08 -14.73
N ARG A 82 -8.65 -10.62 -15.92
CA ARG A 82 -7.72 -11.57 -16.54
C ARG A 82 -6.39 -10.90 -16.90
N PHE A 83 -6.44 -9.68 -17.42
CA PHE A 83 -5.24 -8.94 -17.77
C PHE A 83 -4.43 -8.59 -16.51
N HIS A 84 -5.11 -8.10 -15.47
CA HIS A 84 -4.47 -7.79 -14.19
C HIS A 84 -3.79 -9.04 -13.60
N ALA A 85 -4.50 -10.16 -13.56
CA ALA A 85 -3.94 -11.41 -13.04
C ALA A 85 -2.73 -11.88 -13.84
N ALA A 86 -2.72 -11.64 -15.16
CA ALA A 86 -1.59 -12.03 -16.01
C ALA A 86 -0.35 -11.19 -15.79
N VAL A 87 -0.49 -9.89 -15.50
CA VAL A 87 0.65 -8.96 -15.41
C VAL A 87 1.14 -8.72 -13.99
N ILE A 88 0.28 -8.89 -12.98
CA ILE A 88 0.63 -8.54 -11.61
C ILE A 88 1.70 -9.46 -11.01
N ASP A 89 1.84 -10.66 -11.55
CA ASP A 89 2.85 -11.62 -11.09
C ASP A 89 4.27 -11.29 -11.58
N PHE A 90 4.41 -10.39 -12.55
CA PHE A 90 5.73 -9.95 -12.98
C PHE A 90 6.37 -9.08 -11.90
N PRO A 91 7.59 -9.41 -11.42
CA PRO A 91 8.24 -8.61 -10.37
C PRO A 91 8.49 -7.16 -10.78
N GLU A 92 8.59 -6.90 -12.07
CA GLU A 92 8.80 -5.56 -12.62
C GLU A 92 7.55 -4.67 -12.53
N VAL A 93 6.37 -5.26 -12.33
CA VAL A 93 5.12 -4.51 -12.17
C VAL A 93 4.93 -4.17 -10.71
N VAL A 94 5.15 -2.92 -10.36
CA VAL A 94 5.04 -2.42 -8.98
C VAL A 94 3.62 -1.98 -8.70
N GLU A 95 3.00 -1.29 -9.64
CA GLU A 95 1.66 -0.76 -9.50
C GLU A 95 0.87 -0.95 -10.79
N PHE A 96 -0.42 -1.12 -10.65
CA PHE A 96 -1.34 -1.29 -11.76
C PHE A 96 -2.56 -0.40 -11.53
N TYR A 97 -2.82 0.51 -12.48
CA TYR A 97 -3.95 1.41 -12.42
C TYR A 97 -4.82 1.29 -13.66
N ARG A 98 -6.12 1.36 -13.46
CA ARG A 98 -7.06 1.57 -14.55
C ARG A 98 -7.38 3.05 -14.63
N MET A 99 -7.24 3.62 -15.83
CA MET A 99 -7.53 5.02 -16.06
C MET A 99 -8.71 5.18 -17.00
N SER A 100 -9.48 6.23 -16.81
CA SER A 100 -10.57 6.60 -17.70
C SER A 100 -10.10 7.69 -18.67
N GLY A 101 -10.78 7.83 -19.80
CA GLY A 101 -10.45 8.80 -20.83
C GLY A 101 -9.82 8.14 -22.05
N GLU A 102 -8.79 8.78 -22.61
CA GLU A 102 -8.12 8.26 -23.81
C GLU A 102 -7.22 7.06 -23.52
N VAL A 103 -6.84 6.89 -22.26
CA VAL A 103 -5.96 5.79 -21.80
C VAL A 103 -6.68 4.99 -20.73
N ASP A 104 -6.84 3.73 -20.99
CA ASP A 104 -7.45 2.78 -20.07
C ASP A 104 -6.46 1.75 -19.56
#